data_605493a658c2a0891dd27463a731ffc4
#
_entry.id   605493a658c2a0891dd27463a731ffc4
#
_cell.length_a   1.000
_cell.length_b   1.000
_cell.length_c   1.000
_cell.angle_alpha   90.00
_cell.angle_beta   90.00
_cell.angle_gamma   90.00
#
_symmetry.space_group_name_H-M   'P 1'
#
loop_
_entity.id
_entity.type
_entity.pdbx_description
1 polymer ?
#
loop_
_entity_poly.entity_id
_entity_poly.type
_entity_poly.pdbx_seq_one_letter_code
_entity_poly.pdbx_strand_id
1 'polypeptide(L)'
;MSQRAKQIKKQTLAGSPYDTGYEHGKLAEVQIKNSLQTYEKMFREYAETSWDEACDQALLHVNYVKEHYPSFLEEMKAIAIGAKVEFEDILVLNCRSEIALTSPDGCSSFALTQPKTEKTWLAQNWDWKREQVNSILHLELVQDNLPTIQMITEAGIIGKIGYNSHGIGVCLNALRTNQWQAKLPIHLGLRAILESHTFEEAISRIDQNQIASAAHFLIASKSKDIISVEVSPVYTEKILPKHGSLQHTNHICSSKMKKTMDEFAKPDSFDRLCILSDLIDSQIDKSINHEFLFQLLANHDNYPNSICRHHNPALSEQEQTETVFSIAMNLNDAGFYWFLGKPCQYF
;
A
#
# COMPACT_ATOMS: atom_id res chain seq x y z
N MET A 1 13.81 -6.36 -28.33
CA MET A 1 12.54 -5.62 -28.49
C MET A 1 11.99 -5.42 -27.09
N SER A 2 12.00 -4.17 -26.59
CA SER A 2 11.46 -3.80 -25.28
C SER A 2 9.95 -4.13 -25.28
N GLN A 3 9.51 -5.06 -24.43
CA GLN A 3 8.09 -5.19 -24.14
C GLN A 3 7.68 -3.90 -23.41
N ARG A 4 6.98 -3.00 -24.10
CA ARG A 4 6.36 -1.84 -23.44
C ARG A 4 5.55 -2.36 -22.26
N ALA A 5 5.84 -1.81 -21.07
CA ALA A 5 5.12 -2.10 -19.84
C ALA A 5 3.60 -2.09 -20.10
N LYS A 6 2.91 -3.14 -19.71
CA LYS A 6 1.47 -3.31 -19.97
C LYS A 6 0.73 -2.25 -19.15
N GLN A 7 0.24 -1.20 -19.77
CA GLN A 7 -0.57 -0.19 -19.10
C GLN A 7 -1.98 -0.76 -18.88
N ILE A 8 -2.38 -0.88 -17.61
CA ILE A 8 -3.77 -1.20 -17.25
C ILE A 8 -4.58 0.08 -17.38
N LYS A 9 -5.71 -0.01 -18.07
CA LYS A 9 -6.62 1.13 -18.28
C LYS A 9 -7.24 1.56 -16.94
N LYS A 10 -7.20 2.87 -16.65
CA LYS A 10 -7.92 3.45 -15.52
C LYS A 10 -9.42 3.18 -15.63
N GLN A 11 -10.03 2.70 -14.56
CA GLN A 11 -11.47 2.48 -14.43
C GLN A 11 -12.02 3.54 -13.47
N THR A 12 -13.03 4.27 -13.92
CA THR A 12 -13.74 5.25 -13.08
C THR A 12 -15.01 4.62 -12.54
N LEU A 13 -15.14 4.60 -11.21
CA LEU A 13 -16.31 4.12 -10.49
C LEU A 13 -16.97 5.32 -9.82
N ALA A 14 -18.27 5.50 -10.00
CA ALA A 14 -18.98 6.67 -9.48
C ALA A 14 -20.30 6.29 -8.82
N GLY A 15 -20.67 7.03 -7.77
CA GLY A 15 -21.93 6.86 -7.06
C GLY A 15 -21.78 6.59 -5.58
N SER A 16 -22.78 5.94 -4.98
CA SER A 16 -22.78 5.53 -3.58
C SER A 16 -21.72 4.45 -3.30
N PRO A 17 -21.41 4.12 -2.03
CA PRO A 17 -20.57 2.97 -1.69
C PRO A 17 -21.06 1.67 -2.32
N TYR A 18 -22.39 1.49 -2.40
CA TYR A 18 -22.98 0.33 -3.08
C TYR A 18 -22.68 0.35 -4.58
N ASP A 19 -22.89 1.48 -5.28
CA ASP A 19 -22.70 1.57 -6.72
C ASP A 19 -21.22 1.32 -7.09
N THR A 20 -20.30 2.01 -6.39
CA THR A 20 -18.86 1.84 -6.62
C THR A 20 -18.39 0.43 -6.32
N GLY A 21 -18.88 -0.18 -5.24
CA GLY A 21 -18.57 -1.55 -4.88
C GLY A 21 -19.10 -2.57 -5.90
N TYR A 22 -20.36 -2.45 -6.29
CA TYR A 22 -20.97 -3.36 -7.27
C TYR A 22 -20.25 -3.33 -8.62
N GLU A 23 -19.97 -2.13 -9.16
CA GLU A 23 -19.23 -2.01 -10.41
C GLU A 23 -17.78 -2.49 -10.27
N HIS A 24 -17.10 -2.26 -9.12
CA HIS A 24 -15.77 -2.85 -8.84
C HIS A 24 -15.84 -4.38 -8.93
N GLY A 25 -16.77 -5.01 -8.22
CA GLY A 25 -16.92 -6.46 -8.23
C GLY A 25 -17.20 -7.01 -9.63
N LYS A 26 -18.11 -6.39 -10.37
CA LYS A 26 -18.52 -6.79 -11.70
C LYS A 26 -17.41 -6.67 -12.73
N LEU A 27 -16.67 -5.54 -12.75
CA LEU A 27 -15.59 -5.33 -13.72
C LEU A 27 -14.36 -6.18 -13.45
N ALA A 28 -14.15 -6.58 -12.19
CA ALA A 28 -12.96 -7.28 -11.73
C ALA A 28 -13.24 -8.73 -11.23
N GLU A 29 -14.36 -9.33 -11.60
CA GLU A 29 -14.75 -10.68 -11.15
C GLU A 29 -13.61 -11.70 -11.30
N VAL A 30 -12.93 -11.72 -12.45
CA VAL A 30 -11.83 -12.65 -12.72
C VAL A 30 -10.61 -12.33 -11.86
N GLN A 31 -10.26 -11.06 -11.73
CA GLN A 31 -9.12 -10.60 -10.93
C GLN A 31 -9.33 -10.83 -9.43
N ILE A 32 -10.56 -10.65 -8.93
CA ILE A 32 -10.93 -10.96 -7.54
C ILE A 32 -10.74 -12.45 -7.28
N LYS A 33 -11.25 -13.32 -8.14
CA LYS A 33 -11.06 -14.77 -8.00
C LYS A 33 -9.59 -15.18 -8.02
N ASN A 34 -8.77 -14.52 -8.85
CA ASN A 34 -7.32 -14.71 -8.82
C ASN A 34 -6.69 -14.26 -7.49
N SER A 35 -7.12 -13.11 -6.93
CA SER A 35 -6.68 -12.67 -5.60
C SER A 35 -7.03 -13.69 -4.52
N LEU A 36 -8.27 -14.20 -4.51
CA LEU A 36 -8.73 -15.20 -3.54
C LEU A 36 -7.86 -16.45 -3.58
N GLN A 37 -7.60 -17.00 -4.77
CA GLN A 37 -6.72 -18.17 -4.94
C GLN A 37 -5.29 -17.92 -4.45
N THR A 38 -4.74 -16.76 -4.75
CA THR A 38 -3.40 -16.39 -4.33
C THR A 38 -3.31 -16.29 -2.81
N TYR A 39 -4.28 -15.63 -2.16
CA TYR A 39 -4.29 -15.44 -0.72
C TYR A 39 -4.63 -16.71 0.04
N GLU A 40 -5.52 -17.56 -0.47
CA GLU A 40 -5.78 -18.88 0.12
C GLU A 40 -4.49 -19.71 0.20
N LYS A 41 -3.71 -19.74 -0.90
CA LYS A 41 -2.40 -20.39 -0.92
C LYS A 41 -1.45 -19.77 0.11
N MET A 42 -1.37 -18.43 0.15
CA MET A 42 -0.49 -17.71 1.06
C MET A 42 -0.83 -17.98 2.53
N PHE A 43 -2.10 -17.94 2.92
CA PHE A 43 -2.50 -18.16 4.32
C PHE A 43 -2.16 -19.57 4.77
N ARG A 44 -2.38 -20.56 3.92
CA ARG A 44 -1.97 -21.95 4.18
C ARG A 44 -0.46 -22.09 4.36
N GLU A 45 0.33 -21.38 3.55
CA GLU A 45 1.79 -21.50 3.54
C GLU A 45 2.49 -20.69 4.64
N TYR A 46 1.97 -19.52 5.02
CA TYR A 46 2.65 -18.58 5.94
C TYR A 46 2.00 -18.46 7.30
N ALA A 47 0.70 -18.68 7.39
CA ALA A 47 -0.06 -18.57 8.63
C ALA A 47 -0.61 -19.92 9.12
N GLU A 48 -0.39 -21.01 8.34
CA GLU A 48 -0.96 -22.33 8.60
C GLU A 48 -2.49 -22.27 8.82
N THR A 49 -3.15 -21.32 8.10
CA THR A 49 -4.55 -20.96 8.29
C THR A 49 -5.35 -21.40 7.06
N SER A 50 -6.45 -22.10 7.27
CA SER A 50 -7.43 -22.41 6.23
C SER A 50 -8.22 -21.16 5.82
N TRP A 51 -8.93 -21.20 4.67
CA TRP A 51 -9.75 -20.09 4.25
C TRP A 51 -10.90 -19.79 5.22
N ASP A 52 -11.56 -20.82 5.77
CA ASP A 52 -12.63 -20.66 6.74
C ASP A 52 -12.13 -19.99 8.03
N GLU A 53 -10.96 -20.39 8.54
CA GLU A 53 -10.32 -19.72 9.69
C GLU A 53 -9.92 -18.28 9.37
N ALA A 54 -9.49 -18.00 8.15
CA ALA A 54 -9.21 -16.63 7.70
C ALA A 54 -10.48 -15.77 7.66
N CYS A 55 -11.61 -16.34 7.22
CA CYS A 55 -12.93 -15.69 7.27
C CYS A 55 -13.34 -15.38 8.72
N ASP A 56 -13.20 -16.33 9.63
CA ASP A 56 -13.51 -16.13 11.06
C ASP A 56 -12.64 -15.02 11.67
N GLN A 57 -11.34 -14.98 11.36
CA GLN A 57 -10.44 -13.90 11.81
C GLN A 57 -10.86 -12.55 11.24
N ALA A 58 -11.18 -12.47 9.95
CA ALA A 58 -11.62 -11.23 9.31
C ALA A 58 -12.91 -10.69 9.92
N LEU A 59 -13.87 -11.57 10.25
CA LEU A 59 -15.14 -11.20 10.89
C LEU A 59 -14.96 -10.50 12.24
N LEU A 60 -13.86 -10.72 12.95
CA LEU A 60 -13.58 -10.03 14.21
C LEU A 60 -13.48 -8.50 14.05
N HIS A 61 -13.12 -8.02 12.87
CA HIS A 61 -12.98 -6.59 12.56
C HIS A 61 -14.33 -5.90 12.26
N VAL A 62 -15.39 -6.67 11.94
CA VAL A 62 -16.66 -6.13 11.45
C VAL A 62 -17.31 -5.15 12.42
N ASN A 63 -17.29 -5.44 13.71
CA ASN A 63 -17.94 -4.57 14.71
C ASN A 63 -17.26 -3.19 14.74
N TYR A 64 -15.93 -3.14 14.74
CA TYR A 64 -15.18 -1.89 14.71
C TYR A 64 -15.46 -1.09 13.42
N VAL A 65 -15.41 -1.76 12.27
CA VAL A 65 -15.66 -1.12 10.97
C VAL A 65 -17.11 -0.63 10.86
N LYS A 66 -18.07 -1.41 11.37
CA LYS A 66 -19.50 -1.01 11.40
C LYS A 66 -19.75 0.26 12.22
N GLU A 67 -19.05 0.41 13.34
CA GLU A 67 -19.17 1.56 14.22
C GLU A 67 -18.56 2.83 13.63
N HIS A 68 -17.37 2.72 13.01
CA HIS A 68 -16.58 3.87 12.59
C HIS A 68 -16.61 4.16 11.07
N TYR A 69 -16.83 3.13 10.25
CA TYR A 69 -16.74 3.19 8.77
C TYR A 69 -17.82 2.32 8.11
N PRO A 70 -19.13 2.53 8.38
CA PRO A 70 -20.21 1.67 7.88
C PRO A 70 -20.27 1.61 6.34
N SER A 71 -19.89 2.69 5.65
CA SER A 71 -19.80 2.75 4.18
C SER A 71 -18.82 1.75 3.59
N PHE A 72 -17.72 1.43 4.29
CA PHE A 72 -16.75 0.43 3.82
C PHE A 72 -17.34 -0.98 3.81
N LEU A 73 -18.18 -1.30 4.80
CA LEU A 73 -18.90 -2.59 4.80
C LEU A 73 -19.93 -2.67 3.67
N GLU A 74 -20.62 -1.56 3.38
CA GLU A 74 -21.57 -1.49 2.26
C GLU A 74 -20.85 -1.69 0.94
N GLU A 75 -19.74 -1.01 0.70
CA GLU A 75 -18.92 -1.15 -0.50
C GLU A 75 -18.39 -2.58 -0.65
N MET A 76 -17.81 -3.18 0.40
CA MET A 76 -17.31 -4.56 0.37
C MET A 76 -18.40 -5.59 0.08
N LYS A 77 -19.59 -5.44 0.66
CA LYS A 77 -20.76 -6.29 0.36
C LYS A 77 -21.19 -6.16 -1.10
N ALA A 78 -21.19 -4.95 -1.62
CA ALA A 78 -21.53 -4.70 -3.01
C ALA A 78 -20.47 -5.27 -3.98
N ILE A 79 -19.18 -5.22 -3.63
CA ILE A 79 -18.12 -5.91 -4.39
C ILE A 79 -18.39 -7.41 -4.45
N ALA A 80 -18.74 -8.03 -3.33
CA ALA A 80 -19.04 -9.45 -3.27
C ALA A 80 -20.20 -9.84 -4.21
N ILE A 81 -21.30 -9.08 -4.19
CA ILE A 81 -22.43 -9.27 -5.11
C ILE A 81 -22.00 -9.14 -6.57
N GLY A 82 -21.24 -8.09 -6.91
CA GLY A 82 -20.76 -7.83 -8.27
C GLY A 82 -19.81 -8.92 -8.79
N ALA A 83 -18.94 -9.45 -7.91
CA ALA A 83 -17.98 -10.50 -8.23
C ALA A 83 -18.55 -11.92 -8.10
N LYS A 84 -19.76 -12.09 -7.57
CA LYS A 84 -20.41 -13.39 -7.31
C LYS A 84 -19.58 -14.27 -6.37
N VAL A 85 -19.16 -13.69 -5.28
CA VAL A 85 -18.44 -14.33 -4.15
C VAL A 85 -19.11 -13.96 -2.83
N GLU A 86 -18.70 -14.57 -1.71
CA GLU A 86 -19.26 -14.25 -0.42
C GLU A 86 -18.67 -12.94 0.15
N PHE A 87 -19.39 -12.28 1.05
CA PHE A 87 -18.90 -11.05 1.70
C PHE A 87 -17.60 -11.30 2.46
N GLU A 88 -17.51 -12.44 3.13
CA GLU A 88 -16.34 -12.87 3.90
C GLU A 88 -15.10 -12.97 3.01
N ASP A 89 -15.23 -13.39 1.76
CA ASP A 89 -14.14 -13.45 0.80
C ASP A 89 -13.52 -12.03 0.55
N ILE A 90 -14.37 -11.04 0.36
CA ILE A 90 -13.92 -9.66 0.17
C ILE A 90 -13.37 -9.07 1.46
N LEU A 91 -13.98 -9.39 2.59
CA LEU A 91 -13.50 -8.95 3.90
C LEU A 91 -12.08 -9.49 4.18
N VAL A 92 -11.84 -10.78 3.91
CA VAL A 92 -10.53 -11.43 4.03
C VAL A 92 -9.48 -10.72 3.19
N LEU A 93 -9.77 -10.36 1.93
CA LEU A 93 -8.82 -9.59 1.10
C LEU A 93 -8.45 -8.26 1.75
N ASN A 94 -9.40 -7.56 2.37
CA ASN A 94 -9.17 -6.29 3.04
C ASN A 94 -8.50 -6.44 4.43
N CYS A 95 -8.53 -7.64 5.03
CA CYS A 95 -7.85 -8.00 6.28
C CYS A 95 -6.59 -8.85 6.07
N ARG A 96 -6.12 -9.02 4.82
CA ARG A 96 -5.04 -9.96 4.48
C ARG A 96 -3.75 -9.74 5.27
N SER A 97 -3.45 -8.49 5.63
CA SER A 97 -2.25 -8.14 6.39
C SER A 97 -2.36 -8.57 7.85
N GLU A 98 -3.55 -8.57 8.41
CA GLU A 98 -3.87 -9.00 9.77
C GLU A 98 -3.85 -10.52 9.90
N ILE A 99 -4.20 -11.25 8.83
CA ILE A 99 -4.22 -12.72 8.80
C ILE A 99 -2.80 -13.26 8.58
N ALA A 100 -2.02 -12.64 7.71
CA ALA A 100 -0.67 -13.10 7.35
C ALA A 100 0.43 -12.13 7.85
N LEU A 101 0.45 -11.82 9.15
CA LEU A 101 1.33 -10.85 9.80
C LEU A 101 2.81 -11.03 9.50
N THR A 102 3.27 -12.26 9.31
CA THR A 102 4.68 -12.60 9.09
C THR A 102 5.00 -12.93 7.63
N SER A 103 4.04 -12.75 6.71
CA SER A 103 4.25 -13.04 5.29
C SER A 103 5.42 -12.22 4.72
N PRO A 104 6.16 -12.78 3.73
CA PRO A 104 7.21 -12.02 3.08
C PRO A 104 6.60 -10.82 2.36
N ASP A 105 7.14 -9.65 2.61
CA ASP A 105 6.77 -8.39 1.97
C ASP A 105 8.03 -7.62 1.63
N GLY A 106 7.97 -6.80 0.62
CA GLY A 106 9.01 -5.88 0.24
C GLY A 106 8.39 -4.61 -0.33
N CYS A 107 8.83 -3.48 0.16
CA CYS A 107 8.42 -2.18 -0.36
C CYS A 107 9.54 -1.19 -0.12
N SER A 108 9.72 -0.26 -1.06
CA SER A 108 10.58 0.90 -0.85
C SER A 108 9.79 2.13 -1.24
N SER A 109 9.57 3.04 -0.30
CA SER A 109 8.79 4.26 -0.51
C SER A 109 9.57 5.48 -0.07
N PHE A 110 9.30 6.61 -0.72
CA PHE A 110 9.85 7.90 -0.32
C PHE A 110 8.95 9.06 -0.70
N ALA A 111 9.09 10.16 0.03
CA ALA A 111 8.47 11.45 -0.25
C ALA A 111 9.54 12.53 -0.36
N LEU A 112 9.36 13.46 -1.30
CA LEU A 112 10.24 14.61 -1.52
C LEU A 112 9.43 15.89 -1.53
N THR A 113 9.95 16.92 -0.84
CA THR A 113 9.39 18.27 -0.80
C THR A 113 10.51 19.31 -0.62
N GLN A 114 10.19 20.56 -0.33
CA GLN A 114 11.20 21.60 -0.10
C GLN A 114 12.18 21.21 1.04
N PRO A 115 13.45 21.56 0.92
CA PRO A 115 14.08 22.34 -0.14
C PRO A 115 14.49 21.53 -1.38
N LYS A 116 14.33 20.21 -1.40
CA LYS A 116 14.78 19.35 -2.52
C LYS A 116 14.00 19.61 -3.81
N THR A 117 12.70 19.95 -3.69
CA THR A 117 11.83 20.22 -4.85
C THR A 117 10.72 21.20 -4.49
N GLU A 118 10.27 21.99 -5.48
CA GLU A 118 9.13 22.91 -5.32
C GLU A 118 7.78 22.17 -5.21
N LYS A 119 7.70 20.93 -5.67
CA LYS A 119 6.50 20.10 -5.67
C LYS A 119 6.62 18.99 -4.63
N THR A 120 5.49 18.48 -4.18
CA THR A 120 5.45 17.31 -3.32
C THR A 120 5.29 16.05 -4.15
N TRP A 121 6.23 15.13 -3.99
CA TRP A 121 6.24 13.84 -4.64
C TRP A 121 6.17 12.70 -3.65
N LEU A 122 5.41 11.67 -4.00
CA LEU A 122 5.43 10.35 -3.37
C LEU A 122 5.82 9.31 -4.41
N ALA A 123 6.65 8.34 -4.04
CA ALA A 123 7.01 7.24 -4.93
C ALA A 123 7.19 5.94 -4.15
N GLN A 124 6.86 4.82 -4.79
CA GLN A 124 6.96 3.50 -4.18
C GLN A 124 7.16 2.38 -5.22
N ASN A 125 8.00 1.40 -4.89
CA ASN A 125 7.92 0.04 -5.40
C ASN A 125 7.09 -0.81 -4.44
N TRP A 126 6.12 -1.54 -4.96
CA TRP A 126 5.43 -2.58 -4.23
C TRP A 126 5.93 -3.95 -4.66
N ASP A 127 6.59 -4.64 -3.76
CA ASP A 127 7.13 -5.99 -4.00
C ASP A 127 6.21 -7.01 -3.34
N TRP A 128 5.74 -7.97 -4.13
CA TRP A 128 4.79 -8.97 -3.68
C TRP A 128 4.90 -10.26 -4.49
N LYS A 129 3.93 -11.15 -4.30
CA LYS A 129 3.78 -12.36 -5.11
C LYS A 129 3.52 -12.00 -6.57
N ARG A 130 4.26 -12.62 -7.48
CA ARG A 130 4.16 -12.38 -8.93
C ARG A 130 2.77 -12.61 -9.49
N GLU A 131 2.04 -13.57 -8.94
CA GLU A 131 0.67 -13.92 -9.34
C GLU A 131 -0.27 -12.73 -9.23
N GLN A 132 -0.04 -11.82 -8.28
CA GLN A 132 -0.85 -10.62 -8.07
C GLN A 132 -0.75 -9.57 -9.21
N VAL A 133 0.23 -9.70 -10.09
CA VAL A 133 0.28 -8.90 -11.34
C VAL A 133 -1.03 -8.98 -12.12
N ASN A 134 -1.72 -10.14 -12.08
CA ASN A 134 -2.98 -10.35 -12.78
C ASN A 134 -4.20 -9.77 -12.05
N SER A 135 -4.04 -9.31 -10.83
CA SER A 135 -5.12 -8.77 -9.99
C SER A 135 -5.02 -7.26 -9.75
N ILE A 136 -4.03 -6.58 -10.36
CA ILE A 136 -3.85 -5.15 -10.17
C ILE A 136 -4.88 -4.36 -10.98
N LEU A 137 -5.47 -3.36 -10.32
CA LEU A 137 -6.41 -2.39 -10.89
C LEU A 137 -5.88 -0.97 -10.74
N HIS A 138 -6.19 -0.12 -11.72
CA HIS A 138 -6.06 1.33 -11.62
C HIS A 138 -7.47 1.91 -11.48
N LEU A 139 -7.83 2.37 -10.30
CA LEU A 139 -9.16 2.88 -9.99
C LEU A 139 -9.16 4.39 -9.77
N GLU A 140 -10.23 5.02 -10.23
CA GLU A 140 -10.63 6.37 -9.87
C GLU A 140 -12.04 6.26 -9.25
N LEU A 141 -12.17 6.67 -7.98
CA LEU A 141 -13.42 6.63 -7.23
C LEU A 141 -13.99 8.04 -7.12
N VAL A 142 -15.22 8.23 -7.59
CA VAL A 142 -15.96 9.50 -7.52
C VAL A 142 -17.20 9.28 -6.65
N GLN A 143 -17.11 9.67 -5.39
CA GLN A 143 -18.19 9.51 -4.41
C GLN A 143 -18.72 10.88 -3.97
N ASP A 144 -20.01 10.94 -3.66
CA ASP A 144 -20.64 12.18 -3.21
C ASP A 144 -20.02 12.67 -1.88
N ASN A 145 -19.73 13.97 -1.81
CA ASN A 145 -19.17 14.65 -0.64
C ASN A 145 -17.80 14.13 -0.15
N LEU A 146 -17.12 13.29 -0.93
CA LEU A 146 -15.77 12.82 -0.65
C LEU A 146 -14.78 13.27 -1.74
N PRO A 147 -13.49 13.40 -1.41
CA PRO A 147 -12.49 13.63 -2.45
C PRO A 147 -12.49 12.51 -3.48
N THR A 148 -12.33 12.85 -4.76
CA THR A 148 -12.07 11.84 -5.79
C THR A 148 -10.73 11.15 -5.50
N ILE A 149 -10.73 9.82 -5.44
CA ILE A 149 -9.55 9.01 -5.15
C ILE A 149 -9.01 8.42 -6.45
N GLN A 150 -7.69 8.48 -6.64
CA GLN A 150 -7.00 7.71 -7.66
C GLN A 150 -5.97 6.81 -7.01
N MET A 151 -6.04 5.49 -7.28
CA MET A 151 -5.18 4.50 -6.63
C MET A 151 -4.85 3.32 -7.53
N ILE A 152 -3.71 2.69 -7.24
CA ILE A 152 -3.40 1.34 -7.69
C ILE A 152 -3.73 0.39 -6.55
N THR A 153 -4.59 -0.58 -6.83
CA THR A 153 -5.05 -1.55 -5.83
C THR A 153 -5.08 -2.97 -6.39
N GLU A 154 -5.23 -3.92 -5.49
CA GLU A 154 -5.56 -5.30 -5.84
C GLU A 154 -7.09 -5.43 -5.95
N ALA A 155 -7.56 -6.22 -6.90
CA ALA A 155 -8.98 -6.47 -7.08
C ALA A 155 -9.63 -7.01 -5.81
N GLY A 156 -10.73 -6.38 -5.37
CA GLY A 156 -11.44 -6.67 -4.12
C GLY A 156 -10.98 -5.87 -2.90
N ILE A 157 -9.84 -5.15 -2.99
CA ILE A 157 -9.32 -4.31 -1.92
C ILE A 157 -9.72 -2.85 -2.16
N ILE A 158 -10.39 -2.22 -1.17
CA ILE A 158 -10.97 -0.88 -1.29
C ILE A 158 -10.02 0.27 -0.96
N GLY A 159 -8.85 -0.01 -0.38
CA GLY A 159 -7.85 1.01 -0.05
C GLY A 159 -6.42 0.52 -0.23
N LYS A 160 -5.62 1.25 -1.04
CA LYS A 160 -4.21 0.96 -1.25
C LYS A 160 -3.40 2.24 -1.53
N ILE A 161 -2.42 2.20 -2.43
CA ILE A 161 -1.48 3.29 -2.72
C ILE A 161 -2.10 4.25 -3.73
N GLY A 162 -2.16 5.52 -3.39
CA GLY A 162 -2.78 6.52 -4.24
C GLY A 162 -2.77 7.92 -3.66
N TYR A 163 -3.55 8.79 -4.29
CA TYR A 163 -3.84 10.14 -3.80
C TYR A 163 -5.29 10.54 -4.05
N ASN A 164 -5.72 11.65 -3.46
CA ASN A 164 -7.06 12.21 -3.66
C ASN A 164 -7.02 13.61 -4.28
N SER A 165 -8.19 14.09 -4.73
CA SER A 165 -8.37 15.40 -5.38
C SER A 165 -8.05 16.60 -4.48
N HIS A 166 -7.96 16.42 -3.17
CA HIS A 166 -7.49 17.45 -2.23
C HIS A 166 -5.95 17.52 -2.18
N GLY A 167 -5.25 16.62 -2.88
CA GLY A 167 -3.80 16.55 -2.95
C GLY A 167 -3.18 15.88 -1.73
N ILE A 168 -3.86 14.91 -1.15
CA ILE A 168 -3.35 14.04 -0.08
C ILE A 168 -3.01 12.70 -0.71
N GLY A 169 -1.77 12.24 -0.54
CA GLY A 169 -1.30 10.97 -1.04
C GLY A 169 -0.76 10.08 0.06
N VAL A 170 -0.79 8.76 -0.16
CA VAL A 170 -0.29 7.75 0.77
C VAL A 170 0.44 6.62 0.06
N CYS A 171 1.56 6.20 0.67
CA CYS A 171 2.26 4.95 0.42
C CYS A 171 2.23 4.06 1.66
N LEU A 172 2.40 2.74 1.48
CA LEU A 172 2.35 1.73 2.54
C LEU A 172 3.61 0.87 2.53
N ASN A 173 4.23 0.68 3.70
CA ASN A 173 5.21 -0.38 3.90
C ASN A 173 4.74 -1.30 5.03
N ALA A 174 4.67 -2.60 4.76
CA ALA A 174 4.32 -3.57 5.80
C ALA A 174 5.45 -3.66 6.84
N LEU A 175 5.06 -3.77 8.10
CA LEU A 175 5.94 -4.09 9.23
C LEU A 175 5.58 -5.48 9.74
N ARG A 176 6.57 -6.35 9.88
CA ARG A 176 6.38 -7.74 10.27
C ARG A 176 6.47 -7.88 11.79
N THR A 177 5.34 -8.09 12.41
CA THR A 177 5.22 -8.31 13.85
C THR A 177 4.23 -9.42 14.13
N ASN A 178 4.10 -9.85 15.38
CA ASN A 178 3.12 -10.85 15.81
C ASN A 178 1.90 -10.25 16.53
N GLN A 179 1.77 -8.91 16.52
CA GLN A 179 0.70 -8.23 17.26
C GLN A 179 -0.42 -7.79 16.34
N TRP A 180 -1.65 -8.10 16.73
CA TRP A 180 -2.85 -7.58 16.12
C TRP A 180 -4.00 -7.43 17.14
N GLN A 181 -5.00 -6.64 16.81
CA GLN A 181 -6.24 -6.47 17.55
C GLN A 181 -7.41 -6.29 16.58
N ALA A 182 -8.63 -6.61 17.02
CA ALA A 182 -9.85 -6.44 16.24
C ALA A 182 -10.24 -4.95 16.10
N LYS A 183 -9.46 -4.20 15.35
CA LYS A 183 -9.60 -2.76 15.07
C LYS A 183 -9.68 -2.53 13.57
N LEU A 184 -9.29 -1.33 13.07
CA LEU A 184 -9.31 -0.97 11.66
C LEU A 184 -8.18 -1.71 10.91
N PRO A 185 -8.49 -2.60 9.94
CA PRO A 185 -7.49 -3.22 9.09
C PRO A 185 -6.67 -2.20 8.30
N ILE A 186 -5.40 -2.53 8.01
CA ILE A 186 -4.46 -1.63 7.33
C ILE A 186 -5.03 -1.08 6.02
N HIS A 187 -5.64 -1.93 5.19
CA HIS A 187 -6.20 -1.50 3.91
C HIS A 187 -7.39 -0.56 4.07
N LEU A 188 -8.20 -0.75 5.10
CA LEU A 188 -9.29 0.18 5.43
C LEU A 188 -8.73 1.50 6.01
N GLY A 189 -7.61 1.46 6.71
CA GLY A 189 -6.87 2.65 7.12
C GLY A 189 -6.34 3.46 5.93
N LEU A 190 -5.82 2.81 4.89
CA LEU A 190 -5.43 3.47 3.63
C LEU A 190 -6.62 4.15 2.96
N ARG A 191 -7.79 3.49 2.92
CA ARG A 191 -9.00 4.10 2.38
C ARG A 191 -9.43 5.31 3.19
N ALA A 192 -9.39 5.25 4.51
CA ALA A 192 -9.75 6.37 5.39
C ALA A 192 -8.81 7.58 5.18
N ILE A 193 -7.50 7.36 4.97
CA ILE A 193 -6.56 8.42 4.60
C ILE A 193 -6.96 9.03 3.25
N LEU A 194 -7.27 8.23 2.25
CA LEU A 194 -7.62 8.71 0.91
C LEU A 194 -8.98 9.43 0.86
N GLU A 195 -9.88 9.22 1.81
CA GLU A 195 -11.13 9.96 1.95
C GLU A 195 -10.99 11.29 2.72
N SER A 196 -9.81 11.59 3.25
CA SER A 196 -9.59 12.79 4.08
C SER A 196 -9.51 14.07 3.25
N HIS A 197 -10.01 15.17 3.81
CA HIS A 197 -10.02 16.47 3.17
C HIS A 197 -8.76 17.31 3.50
N THR A 198 -8.11 17.02 4.64
CA THR A 198 -6.90 17.71 5.09
C THR A 198 -5.81 16.72 5.51
N PHE A 199 -4.58 17.22 5.56
CA PHE A 199 -3.42 16.41 5.99
C PHE A 199 -3.55 15.96 7.45
N GLU A 200 -4.06 16.83 8.32
CA GLU A 200 -4.32 16.56 9.74
C GLU A 200 -5.40 15.49 9.90
N GLU A 201 -6.46 15.57 9.10
CA GLU A 201 -7.52 14.57 9.10
C GLU A 201 -6.94 13.21 8.68
N ALA A 202 -6.13 13.14 7.61
CA ALA A 202 -5.50 11.92 7.14
C ALA A 202 -4.67 11.24 8.24
N ILE A 203 -3.89 12.01 9.00
CA ILE A 203 -3.14 11.50 10.15
C ILE A 203 -4.07 11.01 11.25
N SER A 204 -5.14 11.75 11.57
CA SER A 204 -6.08 11.40 12.63
C SER A 204 -6.83 10.09 12.39
N ARG A 205 -6.96 9.67 11.11
CA ARG A 205 -7.61 8.40 10.71
C ARG A 205 -6.85 7.14 11.14
N ILE A 206 -5.54 7.27 11.40
CA ILE A 206 -4.67 6.14 11.73
C ILE A 206 -3.90 6.33 13.05
N ASP A 207 -4.04 7.49 13.67
CA ASP A 207 -3.43 7.82 14.96
C ASP A 207 -4.18 7.14 16.13
N GLN A 208 -3.67 7.26 17.35
CA GLN A 208 -4.32 6.80 18.58
C GLN A 208 -4.61 5.29 18.63
N ASN A 209 -3.74 4.49 18.03
CA ASN A 209 -3.82 3.03 18.08
C ASN A 209 -5.10 2.46 17.47
N GLN A 210 -5.62 3.06 16.41
CA GLN A 210 -6.83 2.62 15.72
C GLN A 210 -6.59 1.44 14.78
N ILE A 211 -5.35 1.28 14.28
CA ILE A 211 -4.99 0.28 13.29
C ILE A 211 -4.83 -1.10 13.94
N ALA A 212 -5.28 -2.13 13.25
CA ALA A 212 -5.38 -3.49 13.74
C ALA A 212 -4.04 -4.22 13.86
N SER A 213 -3.05 -3.88 13.05
CA SER A 213 -1.71 -4.50 13.04
C SER A 213 -0.62 -3.48 12.73
N ALA A 214 0.65 -3.90 12.78
CA ALA A 214 1.76 -2.97 12.53
C ALA A 214 1.91 -2.63 11.04
N ALA A 215 2.07 -1.34 10.75
CA ALA A 215 2.30 -0.83 9.41
C ALA A 215 3.02 0.53 9.46
N HIS A 216 3.58 0.91 8.32
CA HIS A 216 4.09 2.25 8.07
C HIS A 216 3.27 2.92 6.97
N PHE A 217 2.76 4.12 7.25
CA PHE A 217 2.09 5.00 6.28
C PHE A 217 2.97 6.22 6.01
N LEU A 218 3.34 6.42 4.75
CA LEU A 218 3.99 7.64 4.29
C LEU A 218 2.92 8.55 3.70
N ILE A 219 2.57 9.61 4.38
CA ILE A 219 1.51 10.55 4.00
C ILE A 219 2.12 11.87 3.56
N ALA A 220 1.61 12.44 2.49
CA ALA A 220 2.04 13.74 2.00
C ALA A 220 0.86 14.57 1.51
N SER A 221 1.04 15.91 1.50
CA SER A 221 0.07 16.86 0.97
C SER A 221 0.67 17.76 -0.12
N LYS A 222 -0.18 18.28 -1.00
CA LYS A 222 0.21 19.32 -1.97
C LYS A 222 0.72 20.60 -1.31
N SER A 223 0.42 20.81 -0.03
CA SER A 223 0.89 21.94 0.77
C SER A 223 2.32 21.78 1.28
N LYS A 224 3.04 20.75 0.79
CA LYS A 224 4.45 20.45 1.09
C LYS A 224 4.67 19.80 2.47
N ASP A 225 3.60 19.31 3.10
CA ASP A 225 3.71 18.53 4.31
C ASP A 225 3.97 17.06 3.95
N ILE A 226 4.90 16.45 4.66
CA ILE A 226 5.19 15.01 4.57
C ILE A 226 5.41 14.46 5.97
N ILE A 227 4.92 13.26 6.22
CA ILE A 227 5.08 12.57 7.50
C ILE A 227 5.13 11.06 7.30
N SER A 228 5.96 10.41 8.08
CA SER A 228 6.04 8.97 8.20
C SER A 228 5.36 8.56 9.51
N VAL A 229 4.37 7.69 9.45
CA VAL A 229 3.61 7.25 10.62
C VAL A 229 3.77 5.74 10.75
N GLU A 230 4.52 5.30 11.73
CA GLU A 230 4.60 3.90 12.13
C GLU A 230 3.50 3.61 13.16
N VAL A 231 2.64 2.67 12.87
CA VAL A 231 1.48 2.31 13.69
C VAL A 231 1.54 0.88 14.16
N SER A 232 0.89 0.61 15.28
CA SER A 232 0.57 -0.72 15.79
C SER A 232 -0.72 -0.66 16.59
N PRO A 233 -1.27 -1.81 17.02
CA PRO A 233 -2.48 -1.81 17.85
C PRO A 233 -2.33 -1.07 19.19
N VAL A 234 -1.10 -0.86 19.67
CA VAL A 234 -0.82 -0.33 20.99
C VAL A 234 -0.01 0.96 21.00
N TYR A 235 0.62 1.31 19.86
CA TYR A 235 1.49 2.47 19.79
C TYR A 235 1.55 3.06 18.39
N THR A 236 1.65 4.39 18.33
CA THR A 236 1.84 5.14 17.09
C THR A 236 3.00 6.11 17.26
N GLU A 237 3.91 6.16 16.28
CA GLU A 237 5.02 7.11 16.26
C GLU A 237 5.03 7.88 14.93
N LYS A 238 5.32 9.18 15.03
CA LYS A 238 5.42 10.11 13.91
C LYS A 238 6.87 10.48 13.68
N ILE A 239 7.35 10.28 12.46
CA ILE A 239 8.72 10.63 12.04
C ILE A 239 8.63 11.79 11.06
N LEU A 240 9.31 12.88 11.40
CA LEU A 240 9.32 14.11 10.61
C LEU A 240 10.41 14.08 9.54
N PRO A 241 10.24 14.83 8.44
CA PRO A 241 11.22 14.87 7.35
C PRO A 241 12.54 15.48 7.77
N LYS A 242 13.61 15.00 7.15
CA LYS A 242 14.93 15.62 7.21
C LYS A 242 15.28 16.17 5.84
N HIS A 243 15.63 17.47 5.78
CA HIS A 243 16.02 18.14 4.53
C HIS A 243 15.03 17.91 3.37
N GLY A 244 13.72 17.91 3.68
CA GLY A 244 12.65 17.79 2.68
C GLY A 244 12.47 16.38 2.09
N SER A 245 12.94 15.34 2.79
CA SER A 245 12.75 13.95 2.38
C SER A 245 12.36 13.06 3.56
N LEU A 246 11.57 12.03 3.25
CA LEU A 246 11.30 10.86 4.08
C LEU A 246 11.35 9.61 3.21
N GLN A 247 11.98 8.57 3.70
CA GLN A 247 12.03 7.27 3.06
C GLN A 247 11.80 6.16 4.08
N HIS A 248 11.21 5.06 3.61
CA HIS A 248 10.93 3.90 4.44
C HIS A 248 10.95 2.58 3.65
N THR A 249 11.23 1.50 4.33
CA THR A 249 11.20 0.13 3.80
C THR A 249 10.34 -0.76 4.71
N ASN A 250 10.79 -1.94 5.11
CA ASN A 250 9.97 -2.90 5.86
C ASN A 250 10.56 -3.24 7.23
N HIS A 251 11.04 -2.21 7.96
CA HIS A 251 11.47 -2.36 9.35
C HIS A 251 11.13 -1.10 10.15
N ILE A 252 10.93 -1.26 11.45
CA ILE A 252 10.62 -0.15 12.34
C ILE A 252 11.84 0.78 12.44
N CYS A 253 11.67 2.05 12.10
CA CYS A 253 12.71 3.08 12.21
C CYS A 253 12.71 3.76 13.57
N SER A 254 11.54 3.91 14.21
CA SER A 254 11.42 4.53 15.53
C SER A 254 12.02 3.69 16.63
N SER A 255 12.96 4.26 17.37
CA SER A 255 13.55 3.62 18.56
C SER A 255 12.54 3.43 19.69
N LYS A 256 11.49 4.24 19.74
CA LYS A 256 10.42 4.10 20.73
C LYS A 256 9.51 2.93 20.37
N MET A 257 9.10 2.82 19.11
CA MET A 257 8.23 1.74 18.67
C MET A 257 8.91 0.38 18.78
N LYS A 258 10.20 0.26 18.47
CA LYS A 258 11.02 -0.97 18.69
C LYS A 258 10.97 -1.53 20.10
N LYS A 259 10.63 -0.71 21.10
CA LYS A 259 10.52 -1.14 22.51
C LYS A 259 9.14 -1.70 22.85
N THR A 260 8.17 -1.56 21.98
CA THR A 260 6.76 -1.95 22.23
C THR A 260 6.38 -3.29 21.63
N MET A 261 7.17 -3.84 20.70
CA MET A 261 6.90 -5.08 20.02
C MET A 261 8.13 -5.77 19.45
N ASP A 262 8.02 -7.07 19.23
CA ASP A 262 9.01 -7.85 18.50
C ASP A 262 8.83 -7.66 16.99
N GLU A 263 9.93 -7.40 16.29
CA GLU A 263 9.96 -7.19 14.85
C GLU A 263 10.70 -8.33 14.15
N PHE A 264 10.16 -8.77 13.02
CA PHE A 264 10.75 -9.84 12.17
C PHE A 264 11.27 -9.27 10.84
N ALA A 265 11.99 -8.14 10.89
CA ALA A 265 12.51 -7.48 9.69
C ALA A 265 13.51 -8.36 8.93
N LYS A 266 13.45 -8.32 7.59
CA LYS A 266 14.46 -8.95 6.73
C LYS A 266 15.70 -8.06 6.63
N PRO A 267 16.93 -8.63 6.56
CA PRO A 267 18.17 -7.85 6.44
C PRO A 267 18.17 -6.88 5.27
N ASP A 268 17.66 -7.29 4.10
CA ASP A 268 17.60 -6.45 2.89
C ASP A 268 16.77 -5.16 3.08
N SER A 269 15.89 -5.12 4.06
CA SER A 269 15.12 -3.91 4.38
C SER A 269 16.03 -2.77 4.85
N PHE A 270 17.02 -3.06 5.69
CA PHE A 270 17.99 -2.08 6.18
C PHE A 270 18.90 -1.57 5.06
N ASP A 271 19.39 -2.49 4.21
CA ASP A 271 20.24 -2.16 3.07
C ASP A 271 19.49 -1.26 2.08
N ARG A 272 18.24 -1.60 1.73
CA ARG A 272 17.40 -0.79 0.83
C ARG A 272 17.14 0.61 1.37
N LEU A 273 16.92 0.75 2.68
CA LEU A 273 16.74 2.06 3.30
C LEU A 273 18.00 2.92 3.23
N CYS A 274 19.16 2.33 3.54
CA CYS A 274 20.45 3.01 3.48
C CYS A 274 20.75 3.48 2.05
N ILE A 275 20.66 2.58 1.07
CA ILE A 275 20.87 2.88 -0.35
C ILE A 275 19.92 3.99 -0.82
N LEU A 276 18.63 3.90 -0.50
CA LEU A 276 17.64 4.89 -0.90
C LEU A 276 17.94 6.27 -0.29
N SER A 277 18.37 6.31 0.97
CA SER A 277 18.78 7.55 1.66
C SER A 277 19.98 8.19 0.97
N ASP A 278 21.02 7.40 0.68
CA ASP A 278 22.24 7.88 0.02
C ASP A 278 21.94 8.40 -1.41
N LEU A 279 21.09 7.69 -2.15
CA LEU A 279 20.64 8.09 -3.48
C LEU A 279 19.90 9.44 -3.45
N ILE A 280 18.98 9.63 -2.50
CA ILE A 280 18.21 10.86 -2.33
C ILE A 280 19.13 12.01 -1.87
N ASP A 281 20.04 11.76 -0.95
CA ASP A 281 20.92 12.79 -0.41
C ASP A 281 22.01 13.25 -1.40
N SER A 282 22.42 12.37 -2.30
CA SER A 282 23.39 12.71 -3.38
C SER A 282 22.81 13.61 -4.47
N GLN A 283 21.49 13.88 -4.50
CA GLN A 283 20.80 14.56 -5.61
C GLN A 283 20.45 16.03 -5.30
N ILE A 284 21.44 16.84 -4.96
CA ILE A 284 21.22 18.24 -4.51
C ILE A 284 20.78 19.18 -5.63
N ASP A 285 21.08 18.88 -6.92
CA ASP A 285 20.92 19.82 -8.03
C ASP A 285 20.15 19.29 -9.26
N LYS A 286 19.41 18.19 -9.14
CA LYS A 286 18.67 17.61 -10.28
C LYS A 286 17.21 18.06 -10.30
N SER A 287 16.68 18.30 -11.51
CA SER A 287 15.25 18.48 -11.72
C SER A 287 14.50 17.20 -11.35
N ILE A 288 13.65 17.28 -10.33
CA ILE A 288 12.84 16.14 -9.85
C ILE A 288 11.57 16.03 -10.69
N ASN A 289 11.45 14.92 -11.41
CA ASN A 289 10.29 14.52 -12.18
C ASN A 289 10.05 13.02 -12.01
N HIS A 290 8.98 12.47 -12.57
CA HIS A 290 8.63 11.05 -12.43
C HIS A 290 9.70 10.09 -12.99
N GLU A 291 10.38 10.47 -14.09
CA GLU A 291 11.44 9.63 -14.67
C GLU A 291 12.61 9.49 -13.70
N PHE A 292 13.02 10.60 -13.08
CA PHE A 292 14.05 10.60 -12.05
C PHE A 292 13.66 9.74 -10.86
N LEU A 293 12.40 9.81 -10.39
CA LEU A 293 11.93 8.96 -9.28
C LEU A 293 11.95 7.47 -9.65
N PHE A 294 11.58 7.13 -10.89
CA PHE A 294 11.71 5.76 -11.37
C PHE A 294 13.16 5.30 -11.51
N GLN A 295 14.12 6.19 -11.82
CA GLN A 295 15.55 5.86 -11.79
C GLN A 295 15.99 5.47 -10.37
N LEU A 296 15.56 6.20 -9.33
CA LEU A 296 15.84 5.82 -7.94
C LEU A 296 15.25 4.46 -7.59
N LEU A 297 13.98 4.23 -7.98
CA LEU A 297 13.28 2.97 -7.76
C LEU A 297 13.87 1.80 -8.56
N ALA A 298 14.59 2.06 -9.66
CA ALA A 298 15.23 1.05 -10.52
C ALA A 298 16.62 0.59 -10.01
N ASN A 299 17.07 1.06 -8.85
CA ASN A 299 18.38 0.70 -8.30
C ASN A 299 18.48 -0.80 -8.01
N HIS A 300 19.65 -1.37 -8.35
CA HIS A 300 19.93 -2.81 -8.24
C HIS A 300 21.03 -3.14 -7.22
N ASP A 301 21.48 -2.18 -6.42
CA ASP A 301 22.45 -2.49 -5.36
C ASP A 301 21.86 -3.55 -4.42
N ASN A 302 22.64 -4.59 -4.11
CA ASN A 302 22.22 -5.81 -3.42
C ASN A 302 21.24 -6.70 -4.19
N TYR A 303 21.35 -6.69 -5.56
CA TYR A 303 20.59 -7.61 -6.41
C TYR A 303 20.68 -9.08 -5.93
N PRO A 304 19.60 -9.85 -5.91
CA PRO A 304 18.24 -9.55 -6.43
C PRO A 304 17.29 -8.92 -5.40
N ASN A 305 17.70 -8.77 -4.13
CA ASN A 305 16.88 -8.22 -3.03
C ASN A 305 17.05 -6.70 -2.89
N SER A 306 17.19 -6.01 -4.01
CA SER A 306 17.40 -4.57 -4.15
C SER A 306 16.10 -3.75 -4.05
N ILE A 307 16.19 -2.42 -4.21
CA ILE A 307 15.03 -1.51 -4.31
C ILE A 307 14.14 -1.96 -5.48
N CYS A 308 14.73 -2.21 -6.67
CA CYS A 308 14.07 -2.92 -7.76
C CYS A 308 14.25 -4.42 -7.53
N ARG A 309 13.28 -5.05 -6.90
CA ARG A 309 13.37 -6.46 -6.49
C ARG A 309 13.13 -7.41 -7.64
N HIS A 310 13.98 -8.42 -7.75
CA HIS A 310 13.89 -9.50 -8.74
C HIS A 310 13.72 -10.86 -8.08
N HIS A 311 13.32 -11.85 -8.88
CA HIS A 311 13.31 -13.25 -8.46
C HIS A 311 14.67 -13.64 -7.91
N ASN A 312 14.71 -14.26 -6.72
CA ASN A 312 15.91 -14.71 -6.07
C ASN A 312 16.00 -16.25 -6.10
N PRO A 313 16.81 -16.86 -6.96
CA PRO A 313 16.88 -18.32 -7.10
C PRO A 313 17.40 -19.04 -5.84
N ALA A 314 17.96 -18.32 -4.86
CA ALA A 314 18.39 -18.86 -3.59
C ALA A 314 17.28 -19.02 -2.56
N LEU A 315 16.10 -18.42 -2.79
CA LEU A 315 14.94 -18.50 -1.90
C LEU A 315 13.98 -19.58 -2.37
N SER A 316 13.25 -20.16 -1.41
CA SER A 316 12.11 -21.05 -1.72
C SER A 316 11.02 -20.28 -2.49
N GLU A 317 10.17 -20.97 -3.24
CA GLU A 317 9.04 -20.35 -3.96
C GLU A 317 8.12 -19.58 -3.03
N GLN A 318 7.93 -20.08 -1.82
CA GLN A 318 7.16 -19.41 -0.77
C GLN A 318 7.74 -18.05 -0.40
N GLU A 319 9.06 -17.91 -0.30
CA GLU A 319 9.73 -16.68 0.07
C GLU A 319 9.92 -15.69 -1.11
N GLN A 320 9.62 -16.12 -2.34
CA GLN A 320 9.75 -15.27 -3.52
C GLN A 320 8.82 -14.06 -3.45
N THR A 321 9.40 -12.89 -3.62
CA THR A 321 8.70 -11.63 -3.90
C THR A 321 9.47 -10.88 -4.96
N GLU A 322 8.77 -10.16 -5.82
CA GLU A 322 9.39 -9.28 -6.82
C GLU A 322 8.57 -7.99 -6.98
N THR A 323 9.16 -6.95 -7.55
CA THR A 323 8.43 -5.71 -7.80
C THR A 323 7.28 -5.95 -8.77
N VAL A 324 6.04 -5.78 -8.27
CA VAL A 324 4.77 -5.98 -8.99
C VAL A 324 4.34 -4.71 -9.70
N PHE A 325 4.49 -3.56 -9.06
CA PHE A 325 4.31 -2.27 -9.71
C PHE A 325 5.19 -1.19 -9.07
N SER A 326 5.40 -0.13 -9.85
CA SER A 326 6.08 1.10 -9.42
C SER A 326 5.19 2.30 -9.68
N ILE A 327 5.19 3.26 -8.74
CA ILE A 327 4.36 4.45 -8.79
C ILE A 327 5.14 5.70 -8.39
N ALA A 328 4.86 6.81 -9.06
CA ALA A 328 5.31 8.15 -8.70
C ALA A 328 4.14 9.14 -8.82
N MET A 329 3.84 9.87 -7.77
CA MET A 329 2.70 10.76 -7.66
C MET A 329 3.16 12.20 -7.41
N ASN A 330 2.72 13.14 -8.26
CA ASN A 330 2.90 14.58 -8.06
C ASN A 330 1.60 15.16 -7.49
N LEU A 331 1.61 15.52 -6.23
CA LEU A 331 0.39 15.95 -5.52
C LEU A 331 -0.06 17.38 -5.90
N ASN A 332 0.84 18.21 -6.45
CA ASN A 332 0.50 19.58 -6.86
C ASN A 332 -0.20 19.64 -8.21
N ASP A 333 0.24 18.81 -9.18
CA ASP A 333 -0.26 18.81 -10.54
C ASP A 333 -1.22 17.64 -10.84
N ALA A 334 -1.64 16.90 -9.82
CA ALA A 334 -2.41 15.67 -9.93
C ALA A 334 -1.76 14.64 -10.90
N GLY A 335 -0.43 14.59 -10.90
CA GLY A 335 0.34 13.67 -11.73
C GLY A 335 0.36 12.27 -11.14
N PHE A 336 -0.14 11.29 -11.91
CA PHE A 336 -0.21 9.88 -11.51
C PHE A 336 0.52 9.01 -12.52
N TYR A 337 1.76 8.69 -12.22
CA TYR A 337 2.65 7.91 -13.07
C TYR A 337 2.88 6.55 -12.46
N TRP A 338 2.63 5.49 -13.21
CA TRP A 338 2.82 4.12 -12.72
C TRP A 338 2.95 3.14 -13.86
N PHE A 339 3.47 1.97 -13.59
CA PHE A 339 3.47 0.84 -14.52
C PHE A 339 3.52 -0.48 -13.76
N LEU A 340 3.00 -1.50 -14.41
CA LEU A 340 3.02 -2.87 -13.92
C LEU A 340 4.38 -3.49 -14.19
N GLY A 341 5.00 -4.08 -13.16
CA GLY A 341 6.31 -4.73 -13.22
C GLY A 341 7.45 -3.88 -12.63
N LYS A 342 8.66 -4.23 -13.00
CA LYS A 342 9.90 -3.72 -12.43
C LYS A 342 10.31 -2.38 -13.06
N PRO A 343 10.73 -1.38 -12.26
CA PRO A 343 11.09 -0.05 -12.78
C PRO A 343 12.26 -0.06 -13.75
N CYS A 344 13.18 -1.02 -13.66
CA CYS A 344 14.26 -1.18 -14.63
C CYS A 344 13.80 -1.56 -16.05
N GLN A 345 12.54 -1.92 -16.24
CA GLN A 345 11.92 -2.21 -17.54
C GLN A 345 11.30 -0.97 -18.18
N TYR A 346 11.26 0.15 -17.45
CA TYR A 346 10.71 1.41 -17.94
C TYR A 346 11.68 2.15 -18.88
N PHE A 347 12.99 1.96 -18.71
CA PHE A 347 14.07 2.60 -19.47
C PHE A 347 14.60 1.74 -20.61
#